data_d08abb49d66c87771d5cd8b4ef8b3621
#
_entry.id   d08abb49d66c87771d5cd8b4ef8b3621
#
_cell.length_a   1.000
_cell.length_b   1.000
_cell.length_c   1.000
_cell.angle_alpha   90.00
_cell.angle_beta   90.00
_cell.angle_gamma   90.00
#
_symmetry.space_group_name_H-M   'P 1'
#
loop_
_entity.id
_entity.type
_entity.pdbx_description
1 polymer ?
#
loop_
_entity_poly.entity_id
_entity_poly.type
_entity_poly.pdbx_seq_one_letter_code
_entity_poly.pdbx_strand_id
1 'polypeptide(L)'
;MHLRSSILGAGTLSVALLSLVGCAQQPILPQVASAPNPFAYDKISSLCQVAPLQTAPNGALSVDMTVGSGEGVCAVSVSKEGGGSYASFGVNAPPEHGKAFLYNYDGRTYIRYTPVTAYNGTDQFGVELIPEHAQPRRELTVKVKVEAVGVTAPKAAVAAAPSKAAAVSSKQKAASTHGVHKAASRYRKARIHH
;
A
#
# COMPACT_ATOMS: atom_id res chain seq x y z
N MET A 1 64.85 48.58 29.92
CA MET A 1 65.17 49.95 29.51
C MET A 1 63.94 50.57 28.87
N HIS A 2 63.43 51.49 29.60
CA HIS A 2 62.92 52.80 29.14
C HIS A 2 61.91 52.80 27.97
N LEU A 3 60.87 53.39 28.09
CA LEU A 3 60.16 54.50 28.73
C LEU A 3 59.23 55.16 27.72
N ARG A 4 58.14 55.58 28.23
CA ARG A 4 57.34 56.80 27.95
C ARG A 4 56.35 56.71 26.75
N SER A 5 55.10 56.78 27.00
CA SER A 5 54.32 57.93 27.54
C SER A 5 53.92 58.94 26.49
N SER A 6 52.65 59.14 26.29
CA SER A 6 51.91 60.41 26.21
C SER A 6 50.71 60.22 25.31
N ILE A 7 49.50 60.25 25.84
CA ILE A 7 48.66 61.34 26.25
C ILE A 7 47.89 62.04 25.11
N LEU A 8 46.57 62.11 25.33
CA LEU A 8 45.56 63.08 24.93
C LEU A 8 45.08 63.15 23.49
N GLY A 9 43.82 62.95 23.39
CA GLY A 9 42.97 63.31 22.27
C GLY A 9 41.52 63.07 22.62
N ALA A 10 40.89 63.88 23.44
CA ALA A 10 39.49 63.90 23.67
C ALA A 10 38.74 64.31 22.39
N GLY A 11 37.90 63.44 21.92
CA GLY A 11 37.03 63.73 20.80
C GLY A 11 35.72 62.95 20.98
N THR A 12 34.79 63.55 21.77
CA THR A 12 33.44 63.06 21.89
C THR A 12 32.69 63.37 20.62
N LEU A 13 32.60 62.41 19.71
CA LEU A 13 31.62 62.45 18.64
C LEU A 13 30.51 61.49 19.02
N SER A 14 29.49 62.06 19.65
CA SER A 14 28.22 61.34 19.87
C SER A 14 27.51 61.19 18.53
N VAL A 15 27.69 60.06 17.90
CA VAL A 15 26.88 59.68 16.77
C VAL A 15 25.62 59.02 17.36
N ALA A 16 24.56 59.78 17.36
CA ALA A 16 23.19 59.29 17.64
C ALA A 16 22.81 58.35 16.50
N LEU A 17 22.98 57.04 16.69
CA LEU A 17 22.38 56.02 15.83
C LEU A 17 20.85 56.03 16.10
N LEU A 18 20.12 56.70 15.24
CA LEU A 18 18.69 56.52 15.13
C LEU A 18 18.49 55.08 14.60
N SER A 19 18.18 54.18 15.50
CA SER A 19 17.67 52.81 15.19
C SER A 19 16.30 52.98 14.55
N LEU A 20 16.24 52.98 13.23
CA LEU A 20 15.05 52.73 12.46
C LEU A 20 14.65 51.28 12.75
N VAL A 21 13.85 51.04 13.78
CA VAL A 21 13.11 49.83 13.98
C VAL A 21 12.04 49.78 12.90
N GLY A 22 12.44 49.38 11.70
CA GLY A 22 11.50 49.00 10.66
C GLY A 22 10.75 47.75 11.14
N CYS A 23 9.49 47.92 11.50
CA CYS A 23 8.58 46.77 11.60
C CYS A 23 8.57 46.08 10.24
N ALA A 24 9.38 45.05 10.09
CA ALA A 24 9.22 44.10 8.98
C ALA A 24 7.89 43.37 9.19
N GLN A 25 6.83 43.96 8.66
CA GLN A 25 5.60 43.20 8.48
C GLN A 25 5.89 42.07 7.55
N GLN A 26 6.06 40.87 8.10
CA GLN A 26 6.10 39.65 7.29
C GLN A 26 4.78 39.59 6.55
N PRO A 27 4.79 39.50 5.21
CA PRO A 27 3.55 39.29 4.47
C PRO A 27 2.93 38.00 5.04
N ILE A 28 1.74 38.11 5.58
CA ILE A 28 0.91 36.97 5.94
C ILE A 28 0.56 36.32 4.62
N LEU A 29 1.36 35.33 4.23
CA LEU A 29 1.00 34.47 3.11
C LEU A 29 -0.37 33.87 3.45
N PRO A 30 -1.38 34.03 2.60
CA PRO A 30 -2.66 33.42 2.85
C PRO A 30 -2.41 31.92 3.01
N GLN A 31 -2.68 31.37 4.18
CA GLN A 31 -2.69 29.94 4.39
C GLN A 31 -3.75 29.41 3.45
N VAL A 32 -3.31 28.83 2.34
CA VAL A 32 -4.21 28.11 1.45
C VAL A 32 -4.75 26.97 2.29
N ALA A 33 -6.00 27.09 2.72
CA ALA A 33 -6.67 26.02 3.41
C ALA A 33 -6.55 24.78 2.54
N SER A 34 -5.94 23.69 3.04
CA SER A 34 -5.84 22.47 2.27
C SER A 34 -7.26 22.03 1.89
N ALA A 35 -7.44 21.65 0.63
CA ALA A 35 -8.72 21.15 0.16
C ALA A 35 -9.20 20.03 1.10
N PRO A 36 -10.52 19.96 1.40
CA PRO A 36 -11.02 18.89 2.27
C PRO A 36 -10.72 17.53 1.66
N ASN A 37 -10.45 16.54 2.50
CA ASN A 37 -10.22 15.18 2.05
C ASN A 37 -11.49 14.66 1.35
N PRO A 38 -11.43 14.31 0.05
CA PRO A 38 -12.60 13.85 -0.69
C PRO A 38 -13.19 12.54 -0.14
N PHE A 39 -12.41 11.81 0.65
CA PHE A 39 -12.78 10.53 1.25
C PHE A 39 -12.98 10.61 2.77
N ALA A 40 -13.16 11.81 3.31
CA ALA A 40 -13.33 12.01 4.76
C ALA A 40 -14.61 11.36 5.32
N TYR A 41 -15.61 11.17 4.47
CA TYR A 41 -16.92 10.61 4.84
C TYR A 41 -17.05 9.10 4.56
N ASP A 42 -16.01 8.48 4.04
CA ASP A 42 -16.05 7.05 3.81
C ASP A 42 -16.07 6.27 5.12
N LYS A 43 -16.92 5.26 5.16
CA LYS A 43 -16.98 4.39 6.33
C LYS A 43 -15.68 3.58 6.43
N ILE A 44 -14.96 3.80 7.51
CA ILE A 44 -13.80 2.96 7.85
C ILE A 44 -14.33 1.69 8.53
N SER A 45 -13.76 0.55 8.17
CA SER A 45 -14.07 -0.71 8.83
C SER A 45 -13.72 -0.63 10.32
N SER A 46 -14.59 -1.13 11.19
CA SER A 46 -14.34 -1.21 12.63
C SER A 46 -13.12 -2.08 12.95
N LEU A 47 -12.86 -3.07 12.10
CA LEU A 47 -11.64 -3.86 12.10
C LEU A 47 -10.72 -3.39 10.96
N CYS A 48 -10.00 -2.31 11.19
CA CYS A 48 -8.95 -1.84 10.29
C CYS A 48 -7.65 -1.71 11.10
N GLN A 49 -6.78 -2.69 10.95
CA GLN A 49 -5.47 -2.72 11.59
C GLN A 49 -4.40 -2.80 10.51
N VAL A 50 -3.42 -1.91 10.60
CA VAL A 50 -2.32 -1.83 9.64
C VAL A 50 -1.01 -1.92 10.40
N ALA A 51 -0.18 -2.89 10.03
CA ALA A 51 1.15 -3.03 10.58
C ALA A 51 2.10 -1.93 10.06
N PRO A 52 3.22 -1.67 10.72
CA PRO A 52 4.25 -0.79 10.21
C PRO A 52 4.77 -1.26 8.84
N LEU A 53 5.04 -0.28 7.95
CA LEU A 53 5.64 -0.54 6.65
C LEU A 53 7.02 -1.18 6.82
N GLN A 54 7.25 -2.29 6.14
CA GLN A 54 8.51 -3.01 6.13
C GLN A 54 9.26 -2.72 4.84
N THR A 55 10.57 -2.55 4.94
CA THR A 55 11.45 -2.40 3.77
C THR A 55 12.43 -3.56 3.75
N ALA A 56 12.40 -4.34 2.69
CA ALA A 56 13.33 -5.43 2.47
C ALA A 56 14.71 -4.91 2.04
N PRO A 57 15.79 -5.71 2.18
CA PRO A 57 17.13 -5.28 1.77
C PRO A 57 17.27 -4.87 0.30
N ASN A 58 16.43 -5.41 -0.57
CA ASN A 58 16.34 -5.05 -1.98
C ASN A 58 15.49 -3.79 -2.26
N GLY A 59 15.03 -3.10 -1.21
CA GLY A 59 14.21 -1.89 -1.31
C GLY A 59 12.72 -2.12 -1.56
N ALA A 60 12.27 -3.38 -1.70
CA ALA A 60 10.85 -3.70 -1.82
C ALA A 60 10.12 -3.39 -0.51
N LEU A 61 8.92 -2.86 -0.64
CA LEU A 61 8.07 -2.49 0.49
C LEU A 61 7.00 -3.55 0.72
N SER A 62 6.64 -3.76 1.98
CA SER A 62 5.49 -4.59 2.31
C SER A 62 4.74 -4.05 3.52
N VAL A 63 3.44 -4.30 3.56
CA VAL A 63 2.58 -3.95 4.69
C VAL A 63 1.52 -5.03 4.88
N ASP A 64 1.26 -5.37 6.13
CA ASP A 64 0.17 -6.28 6.50
C ASP A 64 -1.03 -5.47 6.99
N MET A 65 -2.23 -5.86 6.53
CA MET A 65 -3.49 -5.19 6.84
C MET A 65 -4.52 -6.23 7.29
N THR A 66 -5.27 -5.94 8.35
CA THR A 66 -6.44 -6.74 8.75
C THR A 66 -7.67 -5.87 8.63
N VAL A 67 -8.72 -6.37 7.96
CA VAL A 67 -9.95 -5.62 7.68
C VAL A 67 -11.18 -6.50 7.84
N GLY A 68 -12.28 -5.91 8.35
CA GLY A 68 -13.57 -6.56 8.41
C GLY A 68 -14.32 -6.53 7.08
N SER A 69 -14.86 -7.65 6.64
CA SER A 69 -15.65 -7.73 5.41
C SER A 69 -17.03 -7.08 5.58
N GLY A 70 -17.45 -6.30 4.58
CA GLY A 70 -18.79 -5.69 4.54
C GLY A 70 -18.98 -4.43 5.39
N GLU A 71 -17.96 -3.97 6.10
CA GLU A 71 -18.06 -2.84 7.02
C GLU A 71 -17.45 -1.53 6.53
N GLY A 72 -16.82 -1.51 5.39
CA GLY A 72 -16.19 -0.30 4.86
C GLY A 72 -14.78 -0.56 4.34
N VAL A 73 -13.96 0.49 4.39
CA VAL A 73 -12.60 0.46 3.85
C VAL A 73 -11.57 0.40 4.96
N CYS A 74 -10.40 -0.15 4.64
CA CYS A 74 -9.20 0.02 5.44
C CYS A 74 -8.13 0.73 4.59
N ALA A 75 -7.37 1.64 5.18
CA ALA A 75 -6.40 2.43 4.45
C ALA A 75 -5.07 2.52 5.18
N VAL A 76 -4.00 2.52 4.41
CA VAL A 76 -2.65 2.85 4.87
C VAL A 76 -2.17 4.10 4.15
N SER A 77 -1.46 4.98 4.85
CA SER A 77 -0.77 6.11 4.23
C SER A 77 0.72 5.86 4.17
N VAL A 78 1.30 6.15 3.03
CA VAL A 78 2.74 6.04 2.79
C VAL A 78 3.30 7.38 2.31
N SER A 79 4.56 7.62 2.60
CA SER A 79 5.30 8.78 2.11
C SER A 79 6.56 8.33 1.40
N LYS A 80 7.01 9.10 0.44
CA LYS A 80 8.32 8.88 -0.17
C LYS A 80 9.44 9.15 0.83
N GLU A 81 10.62 8.68 0.53
CA GLU A 81 11.82 8.99 1.31
C GLU A 81 12.05 10.50 1.33
N GLY A 82 12.34 11.05 2.51
CA GLY A 82 12.38 12.50 2.72
C GLY A 82 11.03 13.18 2.93
N GLY A 83 9.93 12.44 2.87
CA GLY A 83 8.57 12.95 3.10
C GLY A 83 7.84 13.34 1.81
N GLY A 84 6.56 13.63 1.96
CA GLY A 84 5.68 13.98 0.84
C GLY A 84 5.03 12.78 0.15
N SER A 85 4.07 13.06 -0.71
CA SER A 85 3.36 12.06 -1.51
C SER A 85 4.20 11.58 -2.70
N TYR A 86 3.90 10.41 -3.21
CA TYR A 86 4.44 9.92 -4.47
C TYR A 86 3.87 10.72 -5.65
N ALA A 87 4.70 10.99 -6.66
CA ALA A 87 4.28 11.76 -7.83
C ALA A 87 3.32 10.98 -8.73
N SER A 88 3.49 9.67 -8.80
CA SER A 88 2.61 8.76 -9.53
C SER A 88 2.54 7.40 -8.84
N PHE A 89 1.45 6.71 -9.08
CA PHE A 89 1.20 5.39 -8.50
C PHE A 89 0.17 4.62 -9.31
N GLY A 90 0.16 3.30 -9.15
CA GLY A 90 -0.82 2.43 -9.78
C GLY A 90 -0.89 1.08 -9.10
N VAL A 91 -2.00 0.37 -9.30
CA VAL A 91 -2.13 -1.03 -8.91
C VAL A 91 -1.58 -1.87 -10.06
N ASN A 92 -0.46 -2.56 -9.83
CA ASN A 92 0.19 -3.42 -10.83
C ASN A 92 -0.24 -4.90 -10.71
N ALA A 93 -0.70 -5.32 -9.53
CA ALA A 93 -1.32 -6.61 -9.28
C ALA A 93 -2.61 -6.39 -8.49
N PRO A 94 -3.80 -6.45 -9.11
CA PRO A 94 -5.06 -6.20 -8.42
C PRO A 94 -5.38 -7.29 -7.39
N PRO A 95 -6.12 -6.96 -6.31
CA PRO A 95 -6.60 -7.95 -5.37
C PRO A 95 -7.70 -8.82 -6.00
N GLU A 96 -7.80 -10.09 -5.56
CA GLU A 96 -8.79 -11.04 -6.06
C GLU A 96 -10.13 -10.91 -5.32
N HIS A 97 -10.09 -10.54 -4.04
CA HIS A 97 -11.24 -10.53 -3.15
C HIS A 97 -11.61 -9.14 -2.61
N GLY A 98 -11.24 -8.10 -3.35
CA GLY A 98 -11.50 -6.73 -2.97
C GLY A 98 -11.24 -5.72 -4.08
N LYS A 99 -11.23 -4.46 -3.68
CA LYS A 99 -10.87 -3.34 -4.55
C LYS A 99 -9.79 -2.51 -3.89
N ALA A 100 -8.71 -2.24 -4.61
CA ALA A 100 -7.67 -1.31 -4.21
C ALA A 100 -7.87 0.03 -4.91
N PHE A 101 -7.69 1.12 -4.19
CA PHE A 101 -7.76 2.48 -4.71
C PHE A 101 -6.70 3.36 -4.05
N LEU A 102 -6.07 4.23 -4.84
CA LEU A 102 -5.01 5.11 -4.36
C LEU A 102 -5.32 6.58 -4.65
N TYR A 103 -4.86 7.46 -3.77
CA TYR A 103 -4.95 8.91 -3.97
C TYR A 103 -3.91 9.64 -3.13
N ASN A 104 -3.59 10.86 -3.54
CA ASN A 104 -2.77 11.78 -2.76
C ASN A 104 -3.64 12.76 -1.98
N TYR A 105 -3.31 12.95 -0.72
CA TYR A 105 -3.92 13.97 0.10
C TYR A 105 -2.94 14.42 1.19
N ASP A 106 -2.87 15.71 1.45
CA ASP A 106 -2.07 16.32 2.51
C ASP A 106 -0.63 15.78 2.60
N GLY A 107 0.06 15.77 1.45
CA GLY A 107 1.44 15.33 1.34
C GLY A 107 1.67 13.84 1.59
N ARG A 108 0.65 13.00 1.53
CA ARG A 108 0.74 11.54 1.68
C ARG A 108 0.03 10.83 0.54
N THR A 109 0.47 9.64 0.24
CA THR A 109 -0.22 8.72 -0.68
C THR A 109 -0.99 7.72 0.16
N TYR A 110 -2.29 7.66 -0.06
CA TYR A 110 -3.20 6.73 0.61
C TYR A 110 -3.50 5.55 -0.29
N ILE A 111 -3.45 4.37 0.29
CA ILE A 111 -3.75 3.10 -0.36
C ILE A 111 -4.91 2.50 0.41
N ARG A 112 -6.03 2.33 -0.27
CA ARG A 112 -7.29 1.87 0.31
C ARG A 112 -7.64 0.49 -0.23
N TYR A 113 -8.16 -0.33 0.64
CA TYR A 113 -8.69 -1.63 0.29
C TYR A 113 -10.12 -1.78 0.82
N THR A 114 -11.00 -2.25 -0.05
CA THR A 114 -12.40 -2.55 0.28
C THR A 114 -12.64 -4.03 -0.03
N PRO A 115 -12.86 -4.87 0.97
CA PRO A 115 -13.10 -6.30 0.76
C PRO A 115 -14.45 -6.56 0.09
N VAL A 116 -14.56 -7.67 -0.61
CA VAL A 116 -15.85 -8.21 -1.04
C VAL A 116 -16.67 -8.59 0.19
N THR A 117 -17.97 -8.26 0.15
CA THR A 117 -18.90 -8.57 1.24
C THR A 117 -18.92 -10.07 1.56
N ALA A 118 -18.89 -10.40 2.85
CA ALA A 118 -18.89 -11.76 3.38
C ALA A 118 -17.66 -12.61 3.04
N TYR A 119 -16.65 -12.06 2.39
CA TYR A 119 -15.38 -12.76 2.22
C TYR A 119 -14.66 -12.90 3.57
N ASN A 120 -14.04 -14.06 3.78
CA ASN A 120 -13.19 -14.35 4.94
C ASN A 120 -11.99 -15.15 4.44
N GLY A 121 -10.79 -14.62 4.63
CA GLY A 121 -9.58 -15.24 4.11
C GLY A 121 -8.44 -14.26 3.94
N THR A 122 -7.53 -14.59 3.07
CA THR A 122 -6.38 -13.74 2.74
C THR A 122 -6.50 -13.22 1.31
N ASP A 123 -6.03 -11.99 1.11
CA ASP A 123 -5.91 -11.36 -0.19
C ASP A 123 -4.56 -10.66 -0.28
N GLN A 124 -4.14 -10.32 -1.47
CA GLN A 124 -2.88 -9.61 -1.68
C GLN A 124 -2.98 -8.77 -2.95
N PHE A 125 -2.36 -7.61 -2.92
CA PHE A 125 -2.23 -6.80 -4.12
C PHE A 125 -0.90 -6.06 -4.17
N GLY A 126 -0.48 -5.70 -5.38
CA GLY A 126 0.74 -4.97 -5.66
C GLY A 126 0.46 -3.54 -6.06
N VAL A 127 1.30 -2.64 -5.59
CA VAL A 127 1.24 -1.21 -5.90
C VAL A 127 2.61 -0.76 -6.39
N GLU A 128 2.63 -0.08 -7.52
CA GLU A 128 3.78 0.62 -8.02
C GLU A 128 3.74 2.08 -7.55
N LEU A 129 4.84 2.56 -6.99
CA LEU A 129 5.00 3.90 -6.44
C LEU A 129 6.18 4.60 -7.12
N ILE A 130 5.96 5.75 -7.72
CA ILE A 130 6.98 6.57 -8.39
C ILE A 130 7.20 7.82 -7.55
N PRO A 131 8.36 7.96 -6.87
CA PRO A 131 8.62 9.08 -5.97
C PRO A 131 8.59 10.43 -6.67
N GLU A 132 9.24 10.52 -7.84
CA GLU A 132 9.32 11.72 -8.68
C GLU A 132 9.55 11.32 -10.14
N HIS A 133 9.44 12.30 -11.04
CA HIS A 133 9.74 12.08 -12.44
C HIS A 133 11.18 11.55 -12.60
N ALA A 134 11.34 10.53 -13.43
CA ALA A 134 12.62 9.85 -13.71
C ALA A 134 13.27 9.13 -12.51
N GLN A 135 12.60 9.04 -11.37
CA GLN A 135 13.08 8.24 -10.24
C GLN A 135 12.69 6.75 -10.38
N PRO A 136 13.51 5.85 -9.81
CA PRO A 136 13.18 4.42 -9.81
C PRO A 136 11.84 4.15 -9.15
N ARG A 137 11.09 3.25 -9.75
CA ARG A 137 9.83 2.74 -9.19
C ARG A 137 10.10 1.95 -7.93
N ARG A 138 9.20 2.05 -6.98
CA ARG A 138 9.20 1.22 -5.78
C ARG A 138 7.98 0.34 -5.79
N GLU A 139 8.17 -0.90 -5.46
CA GLU A 139 7.07 -1.86 -5.37
C GLU A 139 6.65 -2.03 -3.92
N LEU A 140 5.35 -1.96 -3.69
CA LEU A 140 4.74 -2.22 -2.40
C LEU A 140 3.77 -3.38 -2.52
N THR A 141 3.99 -4.41 -1.72
CA THR A 141 3.05 -5.53 -1.55
C THR A 141 2.18 -5.28 -0.33
N VAL A 142 0.87 -5.25 -0.52
CA VAL A 142 -0.10 -5.20 0.58
C VAL A 142 -0.69 -6.59 0.77
N LYS A 143 -0.45 -7.17 1.94
CA LYS A 143 -1.03 -8.46 2.35
C LYS A 143 -2.22 -8.17 3.23
N VAL A 144 -3.36 -8.74 2.90
CA VAL A 144 -4.62 -8.46 3.57
C VAL A 144 -5.17 -9.72 4.20
N LYS A 145 -5.51 -9.64 5.48
CA LYS A 145 -6.36 -10.60 6.17
C LYS A 145 -7.75 -10.02 6.28
N VAL A 146 -8.71 -10.68 5.67
CA VAL A 146 -10.12 -10.27 5.73
C VAL A 146 -10.84 -11.16 6.74
N GLU A 147 -11.49 -10.55 7.71
CA GLU A 147 -12.28 -11.26 8.73
C GLU A 147 -13.77 -10.96 8.55
N ALA A 148 -14.60 -11.97 8.62
CA ALA A 148 -16.05 -11.77 8.61
C ALA A 148 -16.47 -11.08 9.91
N VAL A 149 -17.03 -9.87 9.80
CA VAL A 149 -17.55 -9.11 10.93
C VAL A 149 -19.08 -9.21 10.94
N GLY A 150 -19.62 -9.49 12.11
CA GLY A 150 -21.10 -9.57 12.29
C GLY A 150 -21.74 -10.87 11.83
N VAL A 151 -20.98 -11.81 11.26
CA VAL A 151 -21.47 -13.17 11.00
C VAL A 151 -20.87 -14.06 12.09
N THR A 152 -21.67 -14.45 13.07
CA THR A 152 -21.31 -15.59 13.91
C THR A 152 -21.27 -16.80 12.99
N ALA A 153 -20.06 -17.16 12.53
CA ALA A 153 -19.90 -18.42 11.84
C ALA A 153 -20.46 -19.52 12.73
N PRO A 154 -21.38 -20.39 12.23
CA PRO A 154 -21.78 -21.54 13.00
C PRO A 154 -20.47 -22.25 13.35
N LYS A 155 -20.19 -22.38 14.65
CA LYS A 155 -19.08 -23.15 15.16
C LYS A 155 -19.05 -24.47 14.40
N ALA A 156 -18.09 -24.64 13.50
CA ALA A 156 -17.95 -25.88 12.75
C ALA A 156 -17.99 -27.01 13.75
N ALA A 157 -19.07 -27.77 13.69
CA ALA A 157 -19.18 -29.00 14.46
C ALA A 157 -17.97 -29.82 14.06
N VAL A 158 -17.13 -30.10 15.03
CA VAL A 158 -15.99 -31.02 14.89
C VAL A 158 -16.57 -32.28 14.27
N ALA A 159 -16.36 -32.47 12.97
CA ALA A 159 -16.71 -33.70 12.30
C ALA A 159 -15.86 -34.78 12.95
N ALA A 160 -16.53 -35.60 13.74
CA ALA A 160 -15.95 -36.78 14.35
C ALA A 160 -15.31 -37.61 13.24
N ALA A 161 -14.07 -37.96 13.43
CA ALA A 161 -13.30 -38.80 12.56
C ALA A 161 -14.08 -40.07 12.21
N PRO A 162 -14.17 -40.50 10.96
CA PRO A 162 -14.76 -41.78 10.63
C PRO A 162 -13.86 -42.89 11.17
N SER A 163 -14.44 -43.65 12.03
CA SER A 163 -13.91 -44.91 12.58
C SER A 163 -13.56 -45.87 11.44
N LYS A 164 -12.41 -46.44 11.58
CA LYS A 164 -11.85 -47.55 10.82
C LYS A 164 -12.88 -48.68 10.59
N ALA A 165 -13.25 -48.96 9.37
CA ALA A 165 -13.95 -50.18 9.00
C ALA A 165 -13.23 -50.91 7.88
N ALA A 166 -12.65 -52.02 8.29
CA ALA A 166 -12.41 -53.31 7.62
C ALA A 166 -12.28 -53.39 6.11
N ALA A 167 -11.13 -53.89 5.74
CA ALA A 167 -10.80 -54.50 4.47
C ALA A 167 -11.76 -55.65 4.11
N VAL A 168 -12.32 -55.65 2.93
CA VAL A 168 -12.77 -56.84 2.22
C VAL A 168 -12.16 -56.87 0.84
N SER A 169 -11.30 -57.90 0.71
CA SER A 169 -10.70 -58.35 -0.50
C SER A 169 -11.79 -58.96 -1.42
N SER A 170 -11.86 -58.52 -2.68
CA SER A 170 -12.41 -59.36 -3.73
C SER A 170 -11.62 -59.19 -5.00
N LYS A 171 -10.97 -60.26 -5.34
CA LYS A 171 -10.21 -60.63 -6.51
C LYS A 171 -11.19 -60.94 -7.64
N GLN A 172 -11.12 -60.24 -8.77
CA GLN A 172 -11.69 -60.67 -10.03
C GLN A 172 -10.84 -60.12 -11.19
N LYS A 173 -10.04 -60.88 -11.73
CA LYS A 173 -9.90 -61.71 -12.92
C LYS A 173 -10.15 -60.94 -14.24
N ALA A 174 -9.12 -60.97 -15.04
CA ALA A 174 -8.92 -60.44 -16.38
C ALA A 174 -9.97 -60.97 -17.41
N ALA A 175 -10.29 -60.12 -18.36
CA ALA A 175 -10.61 -60.53 -19.71
C ALA A 175 -10.27 -59.41 -20.71
N SER A 176 -9.42 -59.80 -21.62
CA SER A 176 -8.97 -59.24 -22.87
C SER A 176 -10.14 -58.90 -23.81
N THR A 177 -10.06 -57.81 -24.60
CA THR A 177 -10.13 -57.89 -26.08
C THR A 177 -9.92 -56.51 -26.70
N HIS A 178 -8.98 -56.48 -27.59
CA HIS A 178 -8.82 -55.80 -28.87
C HIS A 178 -9.83 -54.74 -29.32
N GLY A 179 -9.28 -53.65 -29.82
CA GLY A 179 -9.99 -52.66 -30.65
C GLY A 179 -9.04 -51.57 -31.17
N VAL A 180 -8.32 -51.93 -32.22
CA VAL A 180 -7.54 -51.00 -33.05
C VAL A 180 -8.49 -50.12 -33.86
N HIS A 181 -8.41 -48.81 -33.78
CA HIS A 181 -8.75 -47.94 -34.90
C HIS A 181 -7.82 -46.72 -34.98
N LYS A 182 -7.09 -46.78 -36.05
CA LYS A 182 -6.17 -45.86 -36.67
C LYS A 182 -6.95 -44.96 -37.65
N ALA A 183 -6.85 -43.65 -37.51
CA ALA A 183 -7.04 -42.68 -38.61
C ALA A 183 -6.51 -41.32 -38.09
N ALA A 184 -5.45 -40.84 -38.48
CA ALA A 184 -4.89 -40.28 -39.70
C ALA A 184 -5.60 -38.99 -40.19
N SER A 185 -4.78 -37.93 -40.21
CA SER A 185 -4.79 -36.84 -41.19
C SER A 185 -5.87 -35.77 -41.08
N ARG A 186 -5.58 -34.48 -41.04
CA ARG A 186 -4.85 -33.70 -42.07
C ARG A 186 -4.60 -32.25 -41.59
N TYR A 187 -3.41 -31.82 -41.84
CA TYR A 187 -2.98 -30.44 -42.09
C TYR A 187 -4.00 -29.61 -42.86
N ARG A 188 -4.18 -28.35 -42.44
CA ARG A 188 -4.39 -27.23 -43.37
C ARG A 188 -3.65 -26.00 -42.93
N LYS A 189 -2.62 -25.71 -43.66
CA LYS A 189 -1.86 -24.48 -43.76
C LYS A 189 -2.70 -23.50 -44.58
N ALA A 190 -2.99 -22.34 -44.07
CA ALA A 190 -3.46 -21.24 -44.89
C ALA A 190 -2.55 -20.03 -44.68
N ARG A 191 -1.80 -19.74 -45.70
CA ARG A 191 -1.18 -18.43 -45.99
C ARG A 191 -2.29 -17.45 -46.32
N ILE A 192 -2.18 -16.21 -45.84
CA ILE A 192 -2.73 -15.09 -46.58
C ILE A 192 -1.75 -13.93 -46.47
N HIS A 193 -1.38 -13.45 -47.65
CA HIS A 193 -0.81 -12.17 -47.97
C HIS A 193 -1.81 -11.04 -47.71
N HIS A 194 -1.40 -9.95 -47.15
CA HIS A 194 -1.31 -8.60 -47.72
C HIS A 194 -0.76 -7.69 -46.59
#